data_ba5c94f65a8e876464bb85f1ecdead94
#
_entry.id   ba5c94f65a8e876464bb85f1ecdead94
#
_cell.length_a   1.000
_cell.length_b   1.000
_cell.length_c   1.000
_cell.angle_alpha   90.00
_cell.angle_beta   90.00
_cell.angle_gamma   90.00
#
_symmetry.space_group_name_H-M   'P 1'
#
loop_
_entity.id
_entity.type
_entity.pdbx_description
1 polymer ?
#
loop_
_entity_poly.entity_id
_entity_poly.type
_entity_poly.pdbx_seq_one_letter_code
_entity_poly.pdbx_strand_id
1 'polypeptide(L)'
;RAREDPVAGPGEVGVTLEAAALNRRDYWSTQGLYPRVRVPVVPGSDGAGVVASAGEGVDDELVGREILIHPAKNWGDDPAAQGEDFEVLGMPEDGTFATHLLTTPSQLHSLPGHLDMFEAAALPIAGLTAWRALFTQGKLQEGQRVLITGSGGGVARVCGQFALAA
;
A
#
# COMPACT_ATOMS: atom_id res chain seq x y z
N ARG A 1 5.94 21.84 1.76
CA ARG A 1 4.99 22.97 1.89
C ARG A 1 3.74 22.43 2.56
N ALA A 2 3.18 23.18 3.51
CA ALA A 2 1.84 22.90 4.01
C ALA A 2 0.85 23.01 2.84
N ARG A 3 -0.05 22.06 2.72
CA ARG A 3 -1.21 22.08 1.81
C ARG A 3 -2.46 22.15 2.69
N GLU A 4 -3.56 22.62 2.14
CA GLU A 4 -4.87 22.50 2.79
C GLU A 4 -5.25 21.03 2.89
N ASP A 5 -5.96 20.67 3.95
CA ASP A 5 -6.44 19.31 4.13
C ASP A 5 -7.42 18.97 3.01
N PRO A 6 -7.23 17.85 2.32
CA PRO A 6 -8.08 17.51 1.21
C PRO A 6 -9.49 17.12 1.69
N VAL A 7 -10.51 17.54 0.94
CA VAL A 7 -11.93 17.21 1.20
C VAL A 7 -12.33 16.04 0.32
N ALA A 8 -12.90 14.98 0.92
CA ALA A 8 -13.37 13.82 0.18
C ALA A 8 -14.52 14.19 -0.78
N GLY A 9 -14.33 13.90 -2.06
CA GLY A 9 -15.34 14.02 -3.10
C GLY A 9 -16.26 12.78 -3.18
N PRO A 10 -17.21 12.76 -4.15
CA PRO A 10 -18.08 11.60 -4.33
C PRO A 10 -17.29 10.30 -4.55
N GLY A 11 -17.61 9.25 -3.78
CA GLY A 11 -16.94 7.94 -3.84
C GLY A 11 -15.57 7.88 -3.17
N GLU A 12 -15.10 8.97 -2.56
CA GLU A 12 -13.80 9.04 -1.88
C GLU A 12 -13.95 8.98 -0.35
N VAL A 13 -12.85 8.64 0.30
CA VAL A 13 -12.67 8.74 1.75
C VAL A 13 -11.44 9.57 2.07
N GLY A 14 -11.54 10.38 3.11
CA GLY A 14 -10.40 11.06 3.71
C GLY A 14 -9.84 10.23 4.87
N VAL A 15 -8.54 9.99 4.85
CA VAL A 15 -7.83 9.26 5.89
C VAL A 15 -6.85 10.18 6.58
N THR A 16 -6.91 10.27 7.92
CA THR A 16 -5.82 10.83 8.72
C THR A 16 -4.78 9.75 8.92
N LEU A 17 -3.58 9.97 8.39
CA LEU A 17 -2.47 9.04 8.47
C LEU A 17 -1.76 9.17 9.82
N GLU A 18 -1.58 8.06 10.51
CA GLU A 18 -0.84 7.97 11.77
C GLU A 18 0.56 7.38 11.56
N ALA A 19 0.71 6.52 10.55
CA ALA A 19 1.97 5.91 10.19
C ALA A 19 2.11 5.76 8.68
N ALA A 20 3.35 5.87 8.19
CA ALA A 20 3.73 5.58 6.81
C ALA A 20 5.08 4.86 6.79
N ALA A 21 5.29 3.97 5.82
CA ALA A 21 6.53 3.22 5.73
C ALA A 21 7.32 3.54 4.46
N LEU A 22 8.64 3.58 4.62
CA LEU A 22 9.58 3.82 3.54
C LEU A 22 9.80 2.54 2.71
N ASN A 23 9.70 2.68 1.40
CA ASN A 23 10.00 1.62 0.44
C ASN A 23 11.19 1.99 -0.45
N ARG A 24 11.88 1.00 -0.98
CA ARG A 24 12.99 1.23 -1.92
C ARG A 24 12.55 2.02 -3.16
N ARG A 25 11.29 1.87 -3.59
CA ARG A 25 10.74 2.64 -4.71
C ARG A 25 10.70 4.15 -4.44
N ASP A 26 10.45 4.57 -3.21
CA ASP A 26 10.42 5.99 -2.84
C ASP A 26 11.80 6.61 -3.04
N TYR A 27 12.86 5.91 -2.61
CA TYR A 27 14.23 6.33 -2.87
C TYR A 27 14.54 6.44 -4.37
N TRP A 28 14.18 5.43 -5.18
CA TRP A 28 14.43 5.46 -6.62
C TRP A 28 13.63 6.57 -7.31
N SER A 29 12.43 6.87 -6.83
CA SER A 29 11.61 7.98 -7.32
C SER A 29 12.30 9.33 -7.10
N THR A 30 12.93 9.55 -5.93
CA THR A 30 13.68 10.80 -5.67
C THR A 30 14.94 10.94 -6.54
N GLN A 31 15.47 9.84 -7.03
CA GLN A 31 16.62 9.83 -7.96
C GLN A 31 16.21 9.94 -9.44
N GLY A 32 14.90 10.03 -9.74
CA GLY A 32 14.41 10.01 -11.12
C GLY A 32 14.56 8.68 -11.84
N LEU A 33 14.86 7.60 -11.10
CA LEU A 33 15.11 6.25 -11.64
C LEU A 33 13.90 5.33 -11.57
N TYR A 34 12.73 5.87 -11.21
CA TYR A 34 11.48 5.13 -11.19
C TYR A 34 10.61 5.51 -12.40
N PRO A 35 9.89 4.57 -13.02
CA PRO A 35 9.03 4.87 -14.17
C PRO A 35 7.93 5.87 -13.83
N ARG A 36 7.56 6.69 -14.82
CA ARG A 36 6.45 7.67 -14.73
C ARG A 36 6.59 8.69 -13.60
N VAL A 37 7.82 9.05 -13.21
CA VAL A 37 8.04 10.11 -12.20
C VAL A 37 7.40 11.40 -12.63
N ARG A 38 6.53 11.96 -11.80
CA ARG A 38 5.89 13.27 -11.97
C ARG A 38 6.16 14.12 -10.73
N VAL A 39 6.45 15.39 -10.94
CA VAL A 39 6.62 16.36 -9.85
C VAL A 39 5.80 17.60 -10.16
N PRO A 40 5.15 18.24 -9.17
CA PRO A 40 5.19 17.89 -7.75
C PRO A 40 4.26 16.73 -7.39
N VAL A 41 4.69 15.82 -6.52
CA VAL A 41 3.89 14.72 -5.98
C VAL A 41 4.31 14.46 -4.52
N VAL A 42 3.40 14.02 -3.68
CA VAL A 42 3.70 13.50 -2.34
C VAL A 42 4.09 12.04 -2.48
N PRO A 43 5.32 11.63 -2.12
CA PRO A 43 5.71 10.23 -2.19
C PRO A 43 5.07 9.39 -1.09
N GLY A 44 5.44 8.08 -1.05
CA GLY A 44 4.96 7.11 -0.07
C GLY A 44 3.83 6.25 -0.59
N SER A 45 3.94 4.94 -0.41
CA SER A 45 2.95 3.97 -0.88
C SER A 45 2.24 3.29 0.28
N ASP A 46 2.95 3.08 1.38
CA ASP A 46 2.46 2.36 2.54
C ASP A 46 2.04 3.31 3.64
N GLY A 47 0.87 3.06 4.23
CA GLY A 47 0.36 3.85 5.33
C GLY A 47 -0.77 3.14 6.07
N ALA A 48 -0.96 3.58 7.31
CA ALA A 48 -2.07 3.21 8.17
C ALA A 48 -2.59 4.44 8.91
N GLY A 49 -3.85 4.43 9.30
CA GLY A 49 -4.46 5.57 9.94
C GLY A 49 -5.94 5.34 10.21
N VAL A 50 -6.67 6.44 10.38
CA VAL A 50 -8.09 6.43 10.71
C VAL A 50 -8.88 7.13 9.61
N VAL A 51 -10.00 6.56 9.21
CA VAL A 51 -10.93 7.22 8.26
C VAL A 51 -11.54 8.44 8.95
N ALA A 52 -11.23 9.62 8.43
CA ALA A 52 -11.66 10.90 8.98
C ALA A 52 -12.95 11.42 8.37
N SER A 53 -13.22 11.10 7.10
CA SER A 53 -14.41 11.55 6.39
C SER A 53 -14.80 10.59 5.28
N ALA A 54 -16.10 10.56 4.96
CA ALA A 54 -16.67 9.86 3.82
C ALA A 54 -17.29 10.90 2.86
N GLY A 55 -17.05 10.74 1.56
CA GLY A 55 -17.67 11.56 0.53
C GLY A 55 -19.05 11.02 0.13
N GLU A 56 -19.74 11.74 -0.75
CA GLU A 56 -21.07 11.36 -1.22
C GLU A 56 -21.04 9.92 -1.82
N GLY A 57 -22.01 9.09 -1.41
CA GLY A 57 -22.17 7.71 -1.87
C GLY A 57 -21.26 6.69 -1.18
N VAL A 58 -20.47 7.11 -0.20
CA VAL A 58 -19.66 6.23 0.65
C VAL A 58 -20.38 5.97 1.98
N ASP A 59 -20.22 4.76 2.51
CA ASP A 59 -20.82 4.37 3.79
C ASP A 59 -20.17 5.13 4.96
N ASP A 60 -20.95 5.92 5.68
CA ASP A 60 -20.53 6.68 6.85
C ASP A 60 -20.01 5.80 8.00
N GLU A 61 -20.40 4.52 8.06
CA GLU A 61 -19.87 3.58 9.06
C GLU A 61 -18.38 3.33 8.94
N LEU A 62 -17.74 3.74 7.83
CA LEU A 62 -16.28 3.69 7.67
C LEU A 62 -15.58 4.74 8.55
N VAL A 63 -16.22 5.86 8.84
CA VAL A 63 -15.62 6.96 9.63
C VAL A 63 -15.28 6.47 11.03
N GLY A 64 -14.04 6.76 11.47
CA GLY A 64 -13.50 6.32 12.75
C GLY A 64 -12.86 4.93 12.73
N ARG A 65 -12.92 4.20 11.61
CA ARG A 65 -12.25 2.89 11.52
C ARG A 65 -10.75 3.03 11.35
N GLU A 66 -10.02 2.22 12.08
CA GLU A 66 -8.58 2.02 11.91
C GLU A 66 -8.31 1.13 10.70
N ILE A 67 -7.46 1.60 9.80
CA ILE A 67 -7.22 0.94 8.51
C ILE A 67 -5.74 0.93 8.14
N LEU A 68 -5.38 -0.02 7.33
CA LEU A 68 -4.19 0.02 6.48
C LEU A 68 -4.62 0.29 5.02
N ILE A 69 -3.74 0.92 4.27
CA ILE A 69 -4.03 1.32 2.89
C ILE A 69 -3.46 0.31 1.91
N HIS A 70 -4.32 -0.21 1.02
CA HIS A 70 -3.88 -0.97 -0.15
C HIS A 70 -3.24 0.00 -1.15
N PRO A 71 -1.95 -0.11 -1.42
CA PRO A 71 -1.22 0.91 -2.18
C PRO A 71 -1.47 0.87 -3.68
N ALA A 72 -2.01 -0.24 -4.19
CA ALA A 72 -2.16 -0.47 -5.62
C ALA A 72 -3.59 -0.22 -6.10
N LYS A 73 -3.72 0.35 -7.31
CA LYS A 73 -4.99 0.60 -8.02
C LYS A 73 -4.95 -0.04 -9.39
N ASN A 74 -6.12 -0.33 -9.93
CA ASN A 74 -6.33 -0.68 -11.34
C ASN A 74 -5.45 -1.84 -11.83
N TRP A 75 -5.34 -2.91 -11.03
CA TRP A 75 -4.56 -4.09 -11.44
C TRP A 75 -4.99 -4.64 -12.79
N GLY A 76 -6.30 -4.60 -13.10
CA GLY A 76 -6.89 -5.20 -14.29
C GLY A 76 -7.40 -6.63 -14.04
N ASP A 77 -7.95 -7.24 -15.09
CA ASP A 77 -8.65 -8.52 -15.01
C ASP A 77 -7.71 -9.74 -15.04
N ASP A 78 -6.48 -9.58 -15.51
CA ASP A 78 -5.48 -10.67 -15.54
C ASP A 78 -4.74 -10.77 -14.20
N PRO A 79 -4.96 -11.84 -13.41
CA PRO A 79 -4.25 -12.00 -12.15
C PRO A 79 -2.74 -12.24 -12.33
N ALA A 80 -2.29 -12.65 -13.53
CA ALA A 80 -0.88 -12.92 -13.79
C ALA A 80 -0.07 -11.65 -14.08
N ALA A 81 -0.69 -10.62 -14.67
CA ALA A 81 -0.02 -9.41 -15.10
C ALA A 81 -0.85 -8.16 -14.80
N GLN A 82 -0.16 -7.06 -14.51
CA GLN A 82 -0.81 -5.76 -14.33
C GLN A 82 -1.31 -5.20 -15.66
N GLY A 83 -2.46 -4.53 -15.62
CA GLY A 83 -3.02 -3.77 -16.73
C GLY A 83 -2.25 -2.47 -17.01
N GLU A 84 -2.60 -1.80 -18.11
CA GLU A 84 -1.96 -0.55 -18.53
C GLU A 84 -2.20 0.60 -17.53
N ASP A 85 -3.37 0.61 -16.88
CA ASP A 85 -3.79 1.64 -15.92
C ASP A 85 -3.34 1.33 -14.48
N PHE A 86 -2.51 0.30 -14.28
CA PHE A 86 -2.00 -0.04 -12.96
C PHE A 86 -1.16 1.08 -12.38
N GLU A 87 -1.50 1.47 -11.16
CA GLU A 87 -0.84 2.54 -10.42
C GLU A 87 -0.56 2.11 -8.97
N VAL A 88 0.41 2.79 -8.38
CA VAL A 88 0.76 2.63 -6.97
C VAL A 88 0.86 4.01 -6.34
N LEU A 89 0.25 4.22 -5.18
CA LEU A 89 0.30 5.47 -4.42
C LEU A 89 1.73 6.02 -4.29
N GLY A 90 1.84 7.34 -4.28
CA GLY A 90 3.10 8.07 -4.21
C GLY A 90 3.77 8.29 -5.57
N MET A 91 3.21 7.73 -6.67
CA MET A 91 3.66 7.98 -8.04
C MET A 91 2.75 7.23 -9.04
N PRO A 92 2.01 7.89 -9.94
CA PRO A 92 2.01 9.34 -10.22
C PRO A 92 1.11 10.17 -9.32
N GLU A 93 0.24 9.56 -8.52
CA GLU A 93 -0.66 10.24 -7.57
C GLU A 93 0.04 10.52 -6.24
N ASP A 94 -0.54 11.45 -5.46
CA ASP A 94 -0.07 11.73 -4.10
C ASP A 94 -0.20 10.49 -3.21
N GLY A 95 0.77 10.28 -2.34
CA GLY A 95 0.91 9.13 -1.49
C GLY A 95 0.90 9.45 0.00
N THR A 96 1.45 8.52 0.76
CA THR A 96 1.26 8.43 2.22
C THR A 96 2.23 9.26 3.06
N PHE A 97 3.22 9.97 2.47
CA PHE A 97 4.10 10.87 3.24
C PHE A 97 3.44 12.22 3.49
N ALA A 98 2.24 12.18 4.06
CA ALA A 98 1.37 13.29 4.37
C ALA A 98 0.64 13.03 5.70
N THR A 99 -0.04 14.01 6.24
CA THR A 99 -0.94 13.85 7.39
C THR A 99 -2.33 13.35 6.97
N HIS A 100 -2.72 13.65 5.72
CA HIS A 100 -4.02 13.28 5.16
C HIS A 100 -3.86 12.71 3.75
N LEU A 101 -4.71 11.75 3.42
CA LEU A 101 -4.77 11.13 2.10
C LEU A 101 -6.24 10.99 1.67
N LEU A 102 -6.52 11.29 0.39
CA LEU A 102 -7.77 10.86 -0.25
C LEU A 102 -7.56 9.54 -0.96
N THR A 103 -8.52 8.65 -0.79
CA THR A 103 -8.51 7.34 -1.44
C THR A 103 -9.92 6.83 -1.64
N THR A 104 -10.10 5.59 -2.09
CA THR A 104 -11.42 4.97 -2.26
C THR A 104 -11.63 3.87 -1.21
N PRO A 105 -12.89 3.52 -0.88
CA PRO A 105 -13.18 2.43 0.05
C PRO A 105 -12.53 1.10 -0.33
N SER A 106 -12.35 0.83 -1.63
CA SER A 106 -11.71 -0.40 -2.13
C SER A 106 -10.22 -0.53 -1.75
N GLN A 107 -9.58 0.57 -1.35
CA GLN A 107 -8.19 0.57 -0.88
C GLN A 107 -8.06 0.48 0.64
N LEU A 108 -9.18 0.42 1.37
CA LEU A 108 -9.17 0.33 2.81
C LEU A 108 -9.24 -1.13 3.26
N HIS A 109 -8.34 -1.52 4.13
CA HIS A 109 -8.39 -2.80 4.83
C HIS A 109 -8.37 -2.56 6.34
N SER A 110 -9.18 -3.31 7.08
CA SER A 110 -9.19 -3.22 8.54
C SER A 110 -7.80 -3.50 9.11
N LEU A 111 -7.41 -2.76 10.11
CA LEU A 111 -6.17 -3.00 10.84
C LEU A 111 -6.23 -4.40 11.48
N PRO A 112 -5.23 -5.27 11.25
CA PRO A 112 -5.18 -6.56 11.94
C PRO A 112 -5.02 -6.36 13.46
N GLY A 113 -5.89 -6.96 14.26
CA GLY A 113 -5.94 -6.68 15.69
C GLY A 113 -4.71 -7.09 16.52
N HIS A 114 -3.72 -7.72 15.90
CA HIS A 114 -2.44 -8.08 16.53
C HIS A 114 -1.26 -7.17 16.11
N LEU A 115 -1.52 -6.19 15.24
CA LEU A 115 -0.53 -5.21 14.79
C LEU A 115 -0.88 -3.82 15.31
N ASP A 116 0.12 -3.04 15.65
CA ASP A 116 -0.05 -1.61 15.84
C ASP A 116 -0.01 -0.86 14.48
N MET A 117 -0.29 0.44 14.50
CA MET A 117 -0.32 1.28 13.29
C MET A 117 1.02 1.31 12.54
N PHE A 118 2.14 1.28 13.28
CA PHE A 118 3.48 1.33 12.68
C PHE A 118 3.82 0.00 12.01
N GLU A 119 3.51 -1.11 12.65
CA GLU A 119 3.70 -2.45 12.12
C GLU A 119 2.81 -2.67 10.89
N ALA A 120 1.54 -2.28 10.97
CA ALA A 120 0.58 -2.39 9.89
C ALA A 120 0.98 -1.54 8.67
N ALA A 121 1.44 -0.29 8.88
CA ALA A 121 1.89 0.56 7.79
C ALA A 121 3.08 -0.02 7.03
N ALA A 122 3.92 -0.84 7.64
CA ALA A 122 5.09 -1.43 6.99
C ALA A 122 4.76 -2.68 6.14
N LEU A 123 3.52 -3.17 6.18
CA LEU A 123 3.15 -4.45 5.58
C LEU A 123 2.77 -4.39 4.09
N PRO A 124 1.99 -3.40 3.57
CA PRO A 124 1.27 -3.54 2.32
C PRO A 124 2.14 -3.84 1.10
N ILE A 125 3.07 -3.00 0.70
CA ILE A 125 3.91 -3.21 -0.50
C ILE A 125 4.76 -4.48 -0.36
N ALA A 126 5.41 -4.65 0.78
CA ALA A 126 6.28 -5.80 0.99
C ALA A 126 5.47 -7.10 1.06
N GLY A 127 4.33 -7.08 1.76
CA GLY A 127 3.42 -8.22 1.90
C GLY A 127 2.80 -8.65 0.58
N LEU A 128 2.20 -7.73 -0.15
CA LEU A 128 1.60 -8.00 -1.46
C LEU A 128 2.63 -8.54 -2.46
N THR A 129 3.82 -7.94 -2.49
CA THR A 129 4.90 -8.37 -3.38
C THR A 129 5.37 -9.78 -3.00
N ALA A 130 5.59 -10.05 -1.71
CA ALA A 130 6.01 -11.35 -1.21
C ALA A 130 4.96 -12.44 -1.49
N TRP A 131 3.68 -12.15 -1.23
CA TRP A 131 2.58 -13.06 -1.51
C TRP A 131 2.52 -13.44 -2.98
N ARG A 132 2.55 -12.45 -3.85
CA ARG A 132 2.52 -12.69 -5.30
C ARG A 132 3.73 -13.48 -5.77
N ALA A 133 4.92 -13.16 -5.28
CA ALA A 133 6.15 -13.88 -5.64
C ALA A 133 6.09 -15.35 -5.23
N LEU A 134 5.66 -15.66 -4.02
CA LEU A 134 5.64 -17.02 -3.49
C LEU A 134 4.46 -17.84 -4.03
N PHE A 135 3.25 -17.31 -3.91
CA PHE A 135 2.03 -18.09 -4.12
C PHE A 135 1.40 -17.88 -5.50
N THR A 136 1.30 -16.64 -5.96
CA THR A 136 0.66 -16.36 -7.25
C THR A 136 1.55 -16.77 -8.41
N GLN A 137 2.82 -16.40 -8.39
CA GLN A 137 3.78 -16.68 -9.46
C GLN A 137 4.59 -17.95 -9.16
N GLY A 138 5.15 -18.05 -7.97
CA GLY A 138 6.01 -19.15 -7.55
C GLY A 138 5.27 -20.45 -7.29
N LYS A 139 3.93 -20.39 -7.08
CA LYS A 139 3.07 -21.58 -6.82
C LYS A 139 3.60 -22.44 -5.67
N LEU A 140 4.24 -21.81 -4.67
CA LEU A 140 4.80 -22.51 -3.52
C LEU A 140 3.73 -23.37 -2.83
N GLN A 141 4.09 -24.62 -2.54
CA GLN A 141 3.25 -25.61 -1.87
C GLN A 141 3.91 -26.05 -0.56
N GLU A 142 3.10 -26.54 0.37
CA GLU A 142 3.59 -27.15 1.61
C GLU A 142 4.67 -28.21 1.35
N GLY A 143 5.70 -28.20 2.19
CA GLY A 143 6.83 -29.14 2.10
C GLY A 143 7.88 -28.82 1.02
N GLN A 144 7.65 -27.84 0.18
CA GLN A 144 8.65 -27.39 -0.81
C GLN A 144 9.75 -26.55 -0.16
N ARG A 145 10.89 -26.49 -0.85
CA ARG A 145 12.02 -25.62 -0.46
C ARG A 145 12.04 -24.39 -1.35
N VAL A 146 12.18 -23.23 -0.74
CA VAL A 146 12.35 -21.95 -1.44
C VAL A 146 13.70 -21.32 -1.07
N LEU A 147 14.41 -20.82 -2.08
CA LEU A 147 15.62 -20.01 -1.88
C LEU A 147 15.24 -18.52 -1.97
N ILE A 148 15.49 -17.79 -0.90
CA ILE A 148 15.23 -16.35 -0.85
C ILE A 148 16.57 -15.62 -0.74
N THR A 149 16.88 -14.77 -1.72
CA THR A 149 18.08 -13.93 -1.72
C THR A 149 17.76 -12.52 -1.23
N GLY A 150 18.78 -11.77 -0.79
CA GLY A 150 18.59 -10.38 -0.37
C GLY A 150 17.82 -10.23 0.95
N SER A 151 18.07 -11.09 1.93
CA SER A 151 17.34 -11.20 3.21
C SER A 151 17.29 -9.91 4.06
N GLY A 152 18.09 -8.90 3.75
CA GLY A 152 18.02 -7.57 4.38
C GLY A 152 16.89 -6.68 3.85
N GLY A 153 16.24 -7.04 2.74
CA GLY A 153 15.14 -6.28 2.16
C GLY A 153 13.77 -6.65 2.75
N GLY A 154 12.83 -5.70 2.76
CA GLY A 154 11.47 -5.89 3.30
C GLY A 154 10.75 -7.08 2.66
N VAL A 155 10.70 -7.14 1.33
CA VAL A 155 10.06 -8.26 0.59
C VAL A 155 10.67 -9.61 0.97
N ALA A 156 12.00 -9.72 1.01
CA ALA A 156 12.67 -10.98 1.33
C ALA A 156 12.39 -11.45 2.76
N ARG A 157 12.31 -10.51 3.72
CA ARG A 157 11.94 -10.82 5.11
C ARG A 157 10.52 -11.35 5.21
N VAL A 158 9.55 -10.68 4.55
CA VAL A 158 8.16 -11.13 4.54
C VAL A 158 8.01 -12.45 3.78
N CYS A 159 8.73 -12.64 2.66
CA CYS A 159 8.79 -13.94 1.99
C CYS A 159 9.22 -15.07 2.94
N GLY A 160 10.25 -14.83 3.77
CA GLY A 160 10.68 -15.81 4.76
C GLY A 160 9.60 -16.16 5.77
N GLN A 161 8.89 -15.17 6.28
CA GLN A 161 7.77 -15.36 7.21
C GLN A 161 6.62 -16.15 6.56
N PHE A 162 6.20 -15.78 5.37
CA PHE A 162 5.13 -16.46 4.64
C PHE A 162 5.49 -17.89 4.28
N ALA A 163 6.73 -18.13 3.81
CA ALA A 163 7.18 -19.47 3.46
C ALA A 163 7.31 -20.40 4.67
N LEU A 164 7.53 -19.88 5.87
CA LEU A 164 7.55 -20.67 7.11
C LEU A 164 6.14 -20.95 7.64
N ALA A 165 5.16 -20.12 7.29
CA ALA A 165 3.78 -20.26 7.74
C ALA A 165 2.92 -21.12 6.79
N ALA A 166 3.42 -21.38 5.58
CA ALA A 166 2.73 -22.19 4.56
C ALA A 166 3.14 -23.65 4.60
#